data_b93aab39d1be245d63665e93a496f59a
#
_entry.id   b93aab39d1be245d63665e93a496f59a
#
_cell.length_a   1.000
_cell.length_b   1.000
_cell.length_c   1.000
_cell.angle_alpha   90.00
_cell.angle_beta   90.00
_cell.angle_gamma   90.00
#
_symmetry.space_group_name_H-M   'P 1'
#
loop_
_entity.id
_entity.type
_entity.pdbx_description
1 polymer ?
#
loop_
_entity_poly.entity_id
_entity_poly.type
_entity_poly.pdbx_seq_one_letter_code
_entity_poly.pdbx_strand_id
1 'polypeptide(L)' 'MLSKKKVKEIVNQNILISDLSDHELVEFCIIANQRYRDGEPIISDQDYDFVFLAELTKRLPH' A
#
# COMPACT_ATOMS: atom_id res chain seq x y z
N MET A 1 2.60 -6.97 -11.45
CA MET A 1 3.53 -6.65 -10.37
C MET A 1 3.79 -5.14 -10.32
N LEU A 2 3.80 -4.54 -9.15
CA LEU A 2 4.04 -3.11 -9.03
C LEU A 2 5.50 -2.78 -9.33
N SER A 3 5.71 -1.78 -10.19
CA SER A 3 7.05 -1.27 -10.45
C SER A 3 7.49 -0.35 -9.31
N LYS A 4 8.80 -0.14 -9.19
CA LYS A 4 9.33 0.79 -8.20
C LYS A 4 8.76 2.20 -8.42
N LYS A 5 8.60 2.59 -9.68
CA LYS A 5 8.03 3.89 -10.02
C LYS A 5 6.60 4.01 -9.50
N LYS A 6 5.78 3.00 -9.69
CA LYS A 6 4.40 3.03 -9.25
C LYS A 6 4.30 3.05 -7.72
N VAL A 7 5.14 2.26 -7.04
CA VAL A 7 5.22 2.29 -5.59
C VAL A 7 5.53 3.70 -5.10
N LYS A 8 6.48 4.36 -5.72
CA LYS A 8 6.86 5.73 -5.38
C LYS A 8 5.71 6.71 -5.59
N GLU A 9 4.96 6.54 -6.68
CA GLU A 9 3.80 7.37 -6.96
C GLU A 9 2.71 7.20 -5.91
N ILE A 10 2.50 5.98 -5.45
CA ILE A 10 1.53 5.69 -4.38
C ILE A 10 1.98 6.37 -3.07
N VAL A 11 3.24 6.22 -2.72
CA VAL A 11 3.81 6.82 -1.50
C VAL A 11 3.69 8.34 -1.53
N ASN A 12 3.92 8.95 -2.70
CA ASN A 12 3.84 10.40 -2.87
C ASN A 12 2.41 10.91 -3.05
N GLN A 13 1.42 10.01 -2.97
CA GLN A 13 0.00 10.34 -3.10
C GLN A 13 -0.37 10.91 -4.47
N ASN A 14 0.40 10.56 -5.50
CA ASN A 14 0.07 10.92 -6.88
C ASN A 14 -0.98 10.00 -7.49
N ILE A 15 -1.22 8.86 -6.86
CA ILE A 15 -2.25 7.90 -7.25
C ILE A 15 -3.18 7.72 -6.06
N LEU A 16 -4.49 7.83 -6.29
CA LEU A 16 -5.48 7.60 -5.24
C LEU A 16 -5.55 6.11 -4.92
N ILE A 17 -5.65 5.79 -3.63
CA ILE A 17 -5.78 4.41 -3.18
C ILE A 17 -7.02 3.76 -3.79
N SER A 18 -8.10 4.51 -3.91
CA SER A 18 -9.34 4.01 -4.50
C SER A 18 -9.18 3.64 -5.98
N ASP A 19 -8.17 4.17 -6.65
CA ASP A 19 -7.89 3.86 -8.06
C ASP A 19 -7.05 2.60 -8.23
N LEU A 20 -6.49 2.07 -7.15
CA LEU A 20 -5.72 0.84 -7.20
C LEU A 20 -6.64 -0.35 -7.32
N SER A 21 -6.27 -1.33 -8.15
CA SER A 21 -6.99 -2.60 -8.17
C SER A 21 -6.75 -3.35 -6.87
N ASP A 22 -7.61 -4.35 -6.59
CA ASP A 22 -7.44 -5.17 -5.39
C ASP A 22 -6.06 -5.83 -5.37
N HIS A 23 -5.63 -6.31 -6.51
CA HIS A 23 -4.32 -6.96 -6.65
C HIS A 23 -3.18 -5.99 -6.36
N GLU A 24 -3.26 -4.79 -6.89
CA GLU A 24 -2.24 -3.76 -6.68
C GLU A 24 -2.18 -3.35 -5.21
N LEU A 25 -3.32 -3.22 -4.58
CA LEU A 25 -3.39 -2.85 -3.17
C LEU A 25 -2.76 -3.92 -2.29
N VAL A 26 -3.06 -5.19 -2.55
CA VAL A 26 -2.45 -6.31 -1.82
C VAL A 26 -0.93 -6.32 -2.02
N GLU A 27 -0.47 -6.16 -3.25
CA GLU A 27 0.98 -6.12 -3.53
C GLU A 27 1.65 -4.97 -2.80
N PHE A 28 1.03 -3.78 -2.80
CA PHE A 28 1.59 -2.64 -2.10
C PHE A 28 1.71 -2.91 -0.61
N CYS A 29 0.68 -3.50 0.00
CA CYS A 29 0.72 -3.83 1.42
C CYS A 29 1.83 -4.82 1.74
N ILE A 30 2.05 -5.81 0.88
CA ILE A 30 3.13 -6.78 1.06
C ILE A 30 4.49 -6.09 0.99
N ILE A 31 4.68 -5.22 0.00
CA ILE A 31 5.93 -4.48 -0.16
C ILE A 31 6.18 -3.58 1.04
N ALA A 32 5.16 -2.85 1.49
CA ALA A 32 5.27 -1.95 2.64
C ALA A 32 5.65 -2.73 3.90
N ASN A 33 5.04 -3.90 4.10
CA ASN A 33 5.34 -4.75 5.25
C ASN A 33 6.78 -5.26 5.21
N GLN A 34 7.26 -5.67 4.04
CA GLN A 34 8.63 -6.12 3.88
C GLN A 34 9.63 -5.00 4.18
N ARG A 35 9.38 -3.81 3.67
CA ARG A 35 10.25 -2.66 3.92
C ARG A 35 10.28 -2.29 5.39
N TYR A 36 9.13 -2.36 6.06
CA TYR A 36 9.06 -2.11 7.49
C TYR A 36 9.93 -3.10 8.27
N ARG A 37 9.88 -4.38 7.91
CA ARG A 37 10.67 -5.42 8.56
C ARG A 37 12.18 -5.20 8.33
N ASP A 38 12.54 -4.69 7.17
CA ASP A 38 13.94 -4.42 6.81
C ASP A 38 14.47 -3.16 7.47
N GLY A 39 13.63 -2.44 8.22
CA GLY A 39 14.03 -1.20 8.88
C GLY A 39 14.03 0.00 7.96
N GLU A 40 13.42 -0.11 6.79
CA GLU A 40 13.33 0.98 5.80
C GLU A 40 11.87 1.19 5.39
N PRO A 41 11.00 1.64 6.33
CA PRO A 41 9.59 1.81 6.00
C PRO A 41 9.39 2.89 4.94
N ILE A 42 8.51 2.61 3.98
CA ILE A 42 8.20 3.56 2.91
C ILE A 42 6.99 4.41 3.26
N ILE A 43 6.21 4.01 4.25
CA ILE A 43 5.07 4.76 4.77
C ILE A 43 5.06 4.62 6.29
N SER A 44 4.36 5.54 6.96
CA SER A 44 4.24 5.45 8.42
C SER A 44 3.32 4.30 8.82
N ASP A 45 3.44 3.85 10.08
CA ASP A 45 2.55 2.82 10.64
C ASP A 45 1.10 3.28 10.58
N GLN A 46 0.84 4.55 10.86
CA GLN A 46 -0.50 5.10 10.80
C GLN A 46 -1.08 5.01 9.39
N ASP A 47 -0.30 5.39 8.40
CA ASP A 47 -0.76 5.31 7.01
C ASP A 47 -1.01 3.86 6.60
N TYR A 48 -0.13 2.96 7.00
CA TYR A 48 -0.30 1.55 6.71
C TYR A 48 -1.62 1.03 7.31
N ASP A 49 -1.87 1.31 8.59
CA ASP A 49 -3.04 0.78 9.30
C ASP A 49 -4.32 1.48 8.89
N PHE A 50 -4.32 2.81 8.84
CA PHE A 50 -5.56 3.57 8.69
C PHE A 50 -5.91 3.92 7.26
N VAL A 51 -4.98 3.80 6.34
CA VAL A 51 -5.22 4.08 4.93
C VAL A 51 -5.23 2.79 4.13
N PHE A 52 -4.11 2.09 4.09
CA PHE A 52 -3.96 0.92 3.22
C PHE A 52 -4.67 -0.32 3.75
N LEU A 53 -4.46 -0.69 4.99
CA LEU A 53 -5.16 -1.84 5.57
C LEU A 53 -6.65 -1.58 5.71
N ALA A 54 -7.05 -0.37 6.03
CA ALA A 54 -8.46 -0.01 6.12
C ALA A 54 -9.15 -0.19 4.77
N GLU A 55 -8.51 0.26 3.71
CA GLU A 55 -9.06 0.09 2.36
C GLU A 55 -9.10 -1.39 1.97
N LEU A 56 -8.05 -2.13 2.27
CA LEU A 56 -7.99 -3.56 1.99
C LEU A 56 -9.11 -4.31 2.72
N THR A 57 -9.31 -4.01 4.00
CA THR A 57 -10.36 -4.61 4.81
C THR A 57 -11.73 -4.30 4.24
N LYS A 58 -11.94 -3.07 3.77
CA LYS A 58 -13.18 -2.64 3.16
C LYS A 58 -13.50 -3.45 1.91
N ARG A 59 -12.47 -3.88 1.17
CA ARG A 59 -12.65 -4.63 -0.09
C ARG A 59 -12.77 -6.14 0.12
N LEU A 60 -12.28 -6.67 1.25
CA LEU A 60 -12.12 -8.10 1.46
C LEU A 60 -13.36 -8.89 1.86
N PRO A 61 -14.41 -8.35 2.48
CA PRO A 61 -15.57 -9.16 2.83
C PRO A 61 -16.41 -9.44 1.58
N HIS A 62 -16.10 -10.49 0.91
CA HIS A 62 -16.84 -10.97 -0.24
C HIS A 62 -17.35 -12.37 0.06
#